data_52800235bcc9799f776ef82a4b72fb21
#
_entry.id   52800235bcc9799f776ef82a4b72fb21
#
_cell.length_a   1.000
_cell.length_b   1.000
_cell.length_c   1.000
_cell.angle_alpha   90.00
_cell.angle_beta   90.00
_cell.angle_gamma   90.00
#
_symmetry.space_group_name_H-M   'P 1'
#
loop_
_entity.id
_entity.type
_entity.pdbx_description
1 polymer ?
#
loop_
_entity_poly.entity_id
_entity_poly.type
_entity_poly.pdbx_seq_one_letter_code
_entity_poly.pdbx_strand_id
1 'polypeptide(L)'
;MSGPRWRVLRTRSSRPRSCPWALSAEAEAAILTAREKTNYGPMQLQFLTGRHRSTIWKVLARHGKSRRRRSERPQTSRRYEWAEAGALLHIDAFELPRFDRPGHWATGQRSEQHKTRNAGKVKVVGVIDDHTRLAYCEVHAAETAITVSATLRRAAQWFRAQGCGPVQAVMSDNAKCYARSHAFRDTLAELGARHILIPPYTPRWNGKIERFWHTLDTEWAHSRVWPTSTRRDRALASFMRYYNRRRPHSAARGRPPISRVQHVRGQDN
;
A
#
# COMPACT_ATOMS: atom_id res chain seq x y z
N MET A 1 53.05 -30.57 -34.30
CA MET A 1 52.50 -31.27 -33.10
C MET A 1 51.10 -30.77 -32.81
N SER A 2 50.10 -31.55 -33.20
CA SER A 2 48.68 -31.21 -33.01
C SER A 2 48.21 -31.71 -31.63
N GLY A 3 47.87 -30.80 -30.73
CA GLY A 3 47.38 -31.12 -29.41
C GLY A 3 46.01 -31.82 -29.44
N PRO A 4 45.66 -32.56 -28.40
CA PRO A 4 44.43 -33.35 -28.35
C PRO A 4 43.19 -32.45 -28.37
N ARG A 5 42.33 -32.66 -29.37
CA ARG A 5 41.01 -32.03 -29.46
C ARG A 5 40.13 -32.66 -28.39
N TRP A 6 39.86 -31.98 -27.27
CA TRP A 6 38.84 -32.35 -26.30
C TRP A 6 37.49 -32.27 -26.99
N ARG A 7 36.92 -33.42 -27.35
CA ARG A 7 35.51 -33.49 -27.74
C ARG A 7 34.67 -33.13 -26.53
N VAL A 8 34.01 -31.97 -26.59
CA VAL A 8 33.03 -31.59 -25.59
C VAL A 8 31.97 -32.69 -25.55
N LEU A 9 31.89 -33.45 -24.47
CA LEU A 9 30.88 -34.45 -24.22
C LEU A 9 29.57 -33.71 -24.05
N ARG A 10 28.77 -33.58 -25.11
CA ARG A 10 27.40 -33.11 -25.03
C ARG A 10 26.58 -34.25 -24.43
N THR A 11 26.08 -34.08 -23.21
CA THR A 11 25.13 -34.98 -22.63
C THR A 11 23.88 -35.03 -23.53
N ARG A 12 23.56 -36.18 -24.02
CA ARG A 12 22.30 -36.41 -24.78
C ARG A 12 21.13 -36.31 -23.78
N SER A 13 20.04 -35.69 -24.21
CA SER A 13 18.83 -35.66 -23.42
C SER A 13 18.38 -37.08 -23.05
N SER A 14 18.15 -37.34 -21.78
CA SER A 14 17.60 -38.59 -21.25
C SER A 14 16.10 -38.74 -21.51
N ARG A 15 15.49 -37.79 -22.19
CA ARG A 15 14.06 -37.79 -22.49
C ARG A 15 13.72 -38.90 -23.44
N PRO A 16 12.74 -39.79 -23.16
CA PRO A 16 12.28 -40.80 -24.07
C PRO A 16 11.84 -40.18 -25.40
N ARG A 17 12.14 -40.88 -26.52
CA ARG A 17 11.74 -40.43 -27.87
C ARG A 17 10.23 -40.56 -28.09
N SER A 18 9.57 -41.48 -27.40
CA SER A 18 8.13 -41.65 -27.39
C SER A 18 7.61 -41.71 -25.95
N CYS A 19 6.42 -41.21 -25.71
CA CYS A 19 5.75 -41.27 -24.41
C CYS A 19 4.30 -41.76 -24.68
N PRO A 20 4.01 -43.06 -24.50
CA PRO A 20 2.66 -43.61 -24.73
C PRO A 20 1.56 -42.95 -23.92
N TRP A 21 1.94 -42.33 -22.78
CA TRP A 21 1.06 -41.62 -21.86
C TRP A 21 0.99 -40.10 -22.13
N ALA A 22 1.58 -39.62 -23.23
CA ALA A 22 1.47 -38.22 -23.61
C ALA A 22 0.02 -37.90 -23.96
N LEU A 23 -0.39 -36.68 -23.59
CA LEU A 23 -1.70 -36.18 -23.97
C LEU A 23 -1.75 -36.01 -25.50
N SER A 24 -2.88 -36.39 -26.13
CA SER A 24 -3.05 -36.18 -27.56
C SER A 24 -3.07 -34.70 -27.93
N ALA A 25 -2.71 -34.38 -29.17
CA ALA A 25 -2.70 -33.00 -29.65
C ALA A 25 -4.10 -32.34 -29.55
N GLU A 26 -5.17 -33.12 -29.81
CA GLU A 26 -6.55 -32.63 -29.67
C GLU A 26 -6.90 -32.30 -28.23
N ALA A 27 -6.45 -33.12 -27.27
CA ALA A 27 -6.70 -32.87 -25.85
C ALA A 27 -5.89 -31.68 -25.33
N GLU A 28 -4.66 -31.48 -25.83
CA GLU A 28 -3.89 -30.24 -25.52
C GLU A 28 -4.59 -29.00 -26.12
N ALA A 29 -5.06 -29.07 -27.36
CA ALA A 29 -5.78 -27.99 -28.02
C ALA A 29 -7.09 -27.64 -27.28
N ALA A 30 -7.83 -28.64 -26.80
CA ALA A 30 -9.05 -28.44 -26.02
C ALA A 30 -8.76 -27.67 -24.72
N ILE A 31 -7.68 -28.01 -24.01
CA ILE A 31 -7.24 -27.27 -22.79
C ILE A 31 -6.90 -25.84 -23.14
N LEU A 32 -6.15 -25.57 -24.20
CA LEU A 32 -5.74 -24.23 -24.61
C LEU A 32 -6.94 -23.39 -25.04
N THR A 33 -7.85 -23.96 -25.82
CA THR A 33 -9.09 -23.28 -26.23
C THR A 33 -9.98 -22.95 -25.03
N ALA A 34 -10.17 -23.91 -24.12
CA ALA A 34 -10.94 -23.66 -22.89
C ALA A 34 -10.29 -22.55 -22.04
N ARG A 35 -8.94 -22.52 -21.95
CA ARG A 35 -8.20 -21.47 -21.26
C ARG A 35 -8.41 -20.09 -21.90
N GLU A 36 -8.37 -20.01 -23.21
CA GLU A 36 -8.55 -18.75 -23.95
C GLU A 36 -9.96 -18.18 -23.80
N LYS A 37 -10.97 -19.05 -23.92
CA LYS A 37 -12.38 -18.64 -23.79
C LYS A 37 -12.76 -18.21 -22.38
N THR A 38 -12.24 -18.88 -21.35
CA THR A 38 -12.73 -18.68 -19.97
C THR A 38 -11.75 -17.96 -19.04
N ASN A 39 -10.47 -17.92 -19.40
CA ASN A 39 -9.38 -17.49 -18.53
C ASN A 39 -9.32 -18.25 -17.18
N TYR A 40 -9.92 -19.43 -17.08
CA TYR A 40 -9.96 -20.26 -15.88
C TYR A 40 -8.60 -20.86 -15.54
N GLY A 41 -8.34 -21.06 -14.24
CA GLY A 41 -7.15 -21.78 -13.76
C GLY A 41 -7.29 -23.30 -13.93
N PRO A 42 -6.19 -24.06 -13.69
CA PRO A 42 -6.18 -25.52 -13.83
C PRO A 42 -7.29 -26.24 -13.06
N MET A 43 -7.65 -25.73 -11.89
CA MET A 43 -8.70 -26.29 -11.04
C MET A 43 -10.09 -26.22 -11.71
N GLN A 44 -10.46 -25.08 -12.30
CA GLN A 44 -11.73 -24.91 -12.99
C GLN A 44 -11.71 -25.61 -14.35
N LEU A 45 -10.57 -25.57 -15.07
CA LEU A 45 -10.42 -26.24 -16.36
C LEU A 45 -10.53 -27.76 -16.24
N GLN A 46 -10.20 -28.36 -15.09
CA GLN A 46 -10.39 -29.77 -14.81
C GLN A 46 -11.85 -30.19 -15.01
N PHE A 47 -12.80 -29.38 -14.54
CA PHE A 47 -14.24 -29.68 -14.69
C PHE A 47 -14.73 -29.54 -16.13
N LEU A 48 -14.09 -28.69 -16.94
CA LEU A 48 -14.47 -28.50 -18.34
C LEU A 48 -13.85 -29.54 -19.30
N THR A 49 -12.63 -29.99 -18.98
CA THR A 49 -11.84 -30.85 -19.90
C THR A 49 -11.72 -32.28 -19.43
N GLY A 50 -12.20 -32.59 -18.22
CA GLY A 50 -12.08 -33.93 -17.63
C GLY A 50 -10.62 -34.35 -17.31
N ARG A 51 -9.64 -33.46 -17.45
CA ARG A 51 -8.24 -33.78 -17.25
C ARG A 51 -7.78 -33.31 -15.86
N HIS A 52 -6.84 -34.07 -15.25
CA HIS A 52 -6.35 -33.70 -13.92
C HIS A 52 -5.60 -32.35 -13.93
N ARG A 53 -5.80 -31.56 -12.88
CA ARG A 53 -5.25 -30.18 -12.75
C ARG A 53 -3.74 -30.09 -12.98
N SER A 54 -2.96 -31.11 -12.57
CA SER A 54 -1.50 -31.11 -12.77
C SER A 54 -1.12 -31.28 -14.24
N THR A 55 -1.88 -32.09 -14.99
CA THR A 55 -1.71 -32.25 -16.45
C THR A 55 -2.03 -30.94 -17.17
N ILE A 56 -3.16 -30.33 -16.83
CA ILE A 56 -3.57 -29.02 -17.37
C ILE A 56 -2.49 -27.98 -17.10
N TRP A 57 -1.98 -27.92 -15.86
CA TRP A 57 -0.91 -26.97 -15.51
C TRP A 57 0.35 -27.17 -16.36
N LYS A 58 0.78 -28.44 -16.56
CA LYS A 58 1.94 -28.77 -17.39
C LYS A 58 1.73 -28.33 -18.86
N VAL A 59 0.54 -28.55 -19.42
CA VAL A 59 0.20 -28.07 -20.77
C VAL A 59 0.27 -26.54 -20.82
N LEU A 60 -0.41 -25.86 -19.91
CA LEU A 60 -0.41 -24.38 -19.87
C LEU A 60 0.99 -23.81 -19.67
N ALA A 61 1.84 -24.42 -18.84
CA ALA A 61 3.21 -24.00 -18.62
C ALA A 61 4.05 -24.17 -19.89
N ARG A 62 3.93 -25.32 -20.60
CA ARG A 62 4.63 -25.60 -21.86
C ARG A 62 4.31 -24.56 -22.94
N HIS A 63 3.08 -24.08 -22.97
CA HIS A 63 2.61 -23.08 -23.93
C HIS A 63 2.69 -21.63 -23.39
N GLY A 64 3.38 -21.37 -22.29
CA GLY A 64 3.53 -20.01 -21.72
C GLY A 64 2.23 -19.39 -21.18
N LYS A 65 1.17 -20.22 -20.98
CA LYS A 65 -0.18 -19.77 -20.56
C LYS A 65 -0.51 -20.10 -19.11
N SER A 66 0.49 -20.44 -18.28
CA SER A 66 0.29 -20.79 -16.86
C SER A 66 -0.28 -19.63 -16.04
N ARG A 67 0.09 -18.39 -16.37
CA ARG A 67 -0.48 -17.20 -15.75
C ARG A 67 -1.82 -16.82 -16.40
N ARG A 68 -2.82 -16.44 -15.59
CA ARG A 68 -4.07 -15.90 -16.11
C ARG A 68 -3.81 -14.57 -16.81
N ARG A 69 -4.44 -14.34 -17.94
CA ARG A 69 -4.47 -13.01 -18.54
C ARG A 69 -5.14 -12.07 -17.52
N ARG A 70 -4.45 -11.04 -17.12
CA ARG A 70 -5.12 -9.93 -16.43
C ARG A 70 -5.88 -9.17 -17.51
N SER A 71 -7.14 -8.80 -17.22
CA SER A 71 -7.81 -7.79 -18.04
C SER A 71 -6.85 -6.63 -18.21
N GLU A 72 -6.71 -6.11 -19.42
CA GLU A 72 -5.94 -4.90 -19.64
C GLU A 72 -6.48 -3.87 -18.66
N ARG A 73 -5.66 -3.53 -17.69
CA ARG A 73 -6.01 -2.42 -16.79
C ARG A 73 -6.10 -1.21 -17.70
N PRO A 74 -7.20 -0.44 -17.69
CA PRO A 74 -7.22 0.84 -18.36
C PRO A 74 -5.95 1.57 -17.94
N GLN A 75 -5.27 2.19 -18.90
CA GLN A 75 -3.97 2.83 -18.71
C GLN A 75 -3.94 3.51 -17.36
N THR A 76 -2.99 3.09 -16.53
CA THR A 76 -2.88 3.57 -15.16
C THR A 76 -2.88 5.09 -15.20
N SER A 77 -3.85 5.69 -14.53
CA SER A 77 -3.91 7.14 -14.32
C SER A 77 -2.50 7.67 -14.11
N ARG A 78 -2.11 8.71 -14.84
CA ARG A 78 -0.82 9.37 -14.69
C ARG A 78 -0.60 9.61 -13.19
N ARG A 79 0.50 9.11 -12.66
CA ARG A 79 0.90 9.40 -11.29
C ARG A 79 1.18 10.88 -11.23
N TYR A 80 0.31 11.64 -10.59
CA TYR A 80 0.57 13.04 -10.33
C TYR A 80 1.46 13.15 -9.08
N GLU A 81 2.33 14.10 -9.09
CA GLU A 81 3.11 14.54 -7.94
C GLU A 81 3.32 16.05 -8.09
N TRP A 82 3.01 16.79 -7.05
CA TRP A 82 3.25 18.23 -7.03
C TRP A 82 4.75 18.49 -6.92
N ALA A 83 5.21 19.54 -7.59
CA ALA A 83 6.64 19.79 -7.71
C ALA A 83 7.30 20.25 -6.40
N GLU A 84 6.54 20.94 -5.54
CA GLU A 84 7.06 21.61 -4.36
C GLU A 84 6.69 20.86 -3.07
N ALA A 85 7.67 20.76 -2.15
CA ALA A 85 7.48 20.21 -0.82
C ALA A 85 6.52 21.09 -0.01
N GLY A 86 5.47 20.51 0.54
CA GLY A 86 4.45 21.18 1.36
C GLY A 86 3.29 21.79 0.57
N ALA A 87 3.40 21.93 -0.76
CA ALA A 87 2.37 22.60 -1.55
C ALA A 87 1.02 21.85 -1.54
N LEU A 88 1.01 20.53 -1.58
CA LEU A 88 -0.21 19.72 -1.46
C LEU A 88 -0.10 18.77 -0.27
N LEU A 89 -1.02 18.90 0.67
CA LEU A 89 -1.17 17.99 1.79
C LEU A 89 -2.41 17.10 1.59
N HIS A 90 -2.28 15.79 1.86
CA HIS A 90 -3.41 14.89 1.97
C HIS A 90 -3.73 14.70 3.45
N ILE A 91 -4.99 14.81 3.84
CA ILE A 91 -5.47 14.56 5.19
C ILE A 91 -6.52 13.47 5.19
N ASP A 92 -6.44 12.57 6.16
CA ASP A 92 -7.38 11.46 6.33
C ASP A 92 -7.27 10.90 7.75
N ALA A 93 -8.21 10.02 8.14
CA ALA A 93 -8.20 9.37 9.44
C ALA A 93 -8.17 7.84 9.32
N PHE A 94 -7.36 7.22 10.14
CA PHE A 94 -7.22 5.77 10.25
C PHE A 94 -7.72 5.29 11.60
N GLU A 95 -8.54 4.24 11.62
CA GLU A 95 -9.18 3.75 12.83
C GLU A 95 -8.45 2.55 13.42
N LEU A 96 -8.21 2.57 14.73
CA LEU A 96 -7.61 1.48 15.46
C LEU A 96 -8.42 1.08 16.69
N PRO A 97 -8.48 -0.22 17.05
CA PRO A 97 -9.14 -0.66 18.27
C PRO A 97 -8.39 -0.21 19.52
N ARG A 98 -9.13 0.09 20.58
CA ARG A 98 -8.59 0.18 21.94
C ARG A 98 -8.56 -1.20 22.58
N PHE A 99 -7.57 -1.43 23.41
CA PHE A 99 -7.45 -2.63 24.23
C PHE A 99 -6.57 -2.34 25.44
N ASP A 100 -6.85 -3.00 26.54
CA ASP A 100 -6.11 -2.95 27.81
C ASP A 100 -5.18 -4.15 28.01
N ARG A 101 -5.32 -5.17 27.16
CA ARG A 101 -4.46 -6.36 27.10
C ARG A 101 -4.43 -6.96 25.68
N PRO A 102 -3.43 -7.76 25.33
CA PRO A 102 -3.36 -8.43 24.03
C PRO A 102 -4.55 -9.34 23.80
N GLY A 103 -5.06 -9.37 22.57
CA GLY A 103 -6.14 -10.25 22.16
C GLY A 103 -5.70 -11.70 21.98
N HIS A 104 -6.67 -12.61 21.78
CA HIS A 104 -6.45 -14.05 21.66
C HIS A 104 -5.48 -14.45 20.54
N TRP A 105 -5.40 -13.68 19.46
CA TRP A 105 -4.45 -13.92 18.37
C TRP A 105 -2.98 -13.86 18.82
N ALA A 106 -2.70 -13.06 19.86
CA ALA A 106 -1.36 -12.90 20.42
C ALA A 106 -1.09 -13.85 21.60
N THR A 107 -2.14 -14.20 22.36
CA THR A 107 -2.02 -15.04 23.55
C THR A 107 -2.31 -16.53 23.28
N GLY A 108 -2.96 -16.84 22.16
CA GLY A 108 -3.47 -18.18 21.86
C GLY A 108 -4.71 -18.59 22.69
N GLN A 109 -5.16 -17.77 23.64
CA GLN A 109 -6.23 -18.08 24.58
C GLN A 109 -7.52 -17.33 24.23
N ARG A 110 -8.51 -18.04 23.73
CA ARG A 110 -9.83 -17.46 23.37
C ARG A 110 -10.66 -16.99 24.57
N SER A 111 -10.45 -17.54 25.76
CA SER A 111 -11.15 -17.14 26.99
C SER A 111 -10.91 -15.68 27.38
N GLU A 112 -9.82 -15.08 26.93
CA GLU A 112 -9.49 -13.67 27.17
C GLU A 112 -10.25 -12.68 26.25
N GLN A 113 -10.91 -13.18 25.21
CA GLN A 113 -11.56 -12.37 24.19
C GLN A 113 -12.72 -11.52 24.70
N HIS A 114 -13.37 -11.94 25.81
CA HIS A 114 -14.54 -11.24 26.34
C HIS A 114 -14.23 -9.96 27.10
N LYS A 115 -13.00 -9.78 27.55
CA LYS A 115 -12.65 -8.67 28.46
C LYS A 115 -12.25 -7.37 27.77
N THR A 116 -12.02 -7.40 26.43
CA THR A 116 -11.73 -6.21 25.63
C THR A 116 -12.92 -5.75 24.79
N ARG A 117 -14.04 -6.45 24.83
CA ARG A 117 -15.29 -6.03 24.18
C ARG A 117 -15.73 -4.68 24.78
N ASN A 118 -16.00 -3.69 23.92
CA ASN A 118 -16.41 -2.32 24.26
C ASN A 118 -15.28 -1.35 24.68
N ALA A 119 -14.00 -1.69 24.52
CA ALA A 119 -12.93 -0.73 24.74
C ALA A 119 -12.96 0.46 23.75
N GLY A 120 -13.80 0.37 22.70
CA GLY A 120 -13.96 1.39 21.68
C GLY A 120 -12.80 1.46 20.71
N LYS A 121 -12.69 2.59 20.03
CA LYS A 121 -11.68 2.83 18.99
C LYS A 121 -11.00 4.18 19.22
N VAL A 122 -9.84 4.36 18.60
CA VAL A 122 -9.17 5.65 18.44
C VAL A 122 -9.09 5.96 16.95
N LYS A 123 -8.98 7.24 16.63
CA LYS A 123 -8.72 7.75 15.29
C LYS A 123 -7.30 8.30 15.23
N VAL A 124 -6.53 7.84 14.30
CA VAL A 124 -5.23 8.43 13.96
C VAL A 124 -5.49 9.39 12.80
N VAL A 125 -5.48 10.68 13.08
CA VAL A 125 -5.57 11.70 12.02
C VAL A 125 -4.17 11.92 11.47
N GLY A 126 -4.00 11.76 10.16
CA GLY A 126 -2.72 11.89 9.49
C GLY A 126 -2.75 12.88 8.36
N VAL A 127 -1.62 13.52 8.17
CA VAL A 127 -1.37 14.46 7.08
C VAL A 127 -0.07 14.05 6.40
N ILE A 128 -0.11 13.83 5.07
CA ILE A 128 1.08 13.48 4.29
C ILE A 128 1.31 14.50 3.18
N ASP A 129 2.54 14.93 3.00
CA ASP A 129 2.92 15.80 1.89
C ASP A 129 3.03 15.01 0.58
N ASP A 130 2.42 15.55 -0.46
CA ASP A 130 2.33 14.95 -1.78
C ASP A 130 3.70 14.74 -2.43
N HIS A 131 4.61 15.68 -2.27
CA HIS A 131 5.95 15.64 -2.86
C HIS A 131 6.90 14.77 -2.06
N THR A 132 7.15 15.12 -0.82
CA THR A 132 8.21 14.49 -0.01
C THR A 132 7.84 13.14 0.57
N ARG A 133 6.55 12.88 0.80
CA ARG A 133 6.00 11.78 1.60
C ARG A 133 6.29 11.94 3.10
N LEU A 134 6.75 13.11 3.55
CA LEU A 134 6.75 13.42 4.98
C LEU A 134 5.34 13.30 5.53
N ALA A 135 5.21 12.77 6.72
CA ALA A 135 3.91 12.57 7.35
C ALA A 135 3.90 13.05 8.80
N TYR A 136 2.76 13.57 9.20
CA TYR A 136 2.45 14.00 10.57
C TYR A 136 1.19 13.27 11.04
N CYS A 137 1.17 12.76 12.28
CA CYS A 137 0.02 12.03 12.80
C CYS A 137 -0.22 12.33 14.27
N GLU A 138 -1.50 12.32 14.65
CA GLU A 138 -1.96 12.40 16.03
C GLU A 138 -3.05 11.35 16.32
N VAL A 139 -3.09 10.86 17.56
CA VAL A 139 -4.14 9.95 18.03
C VAL A 139 -5.23 10.75 18.74
N HIS A 140 -6.47 10.56 18.34
CA HIS A 140 -7.65 11.21 18.91
C HIS A 140 -8.71 10.20 19.34
N ALA A 141 -9.57 10.58 20.26
CA ALA A 141 -10.70 9.78 20.67
C ALA A 141 -11.76 9.67 19.56
N ALA A 142 -11.90 10.72 18.75
CA ALA A 142 -12.87 10.81 17.66
C ALA A 142 -12.34 11.69 16.52
N GLU A 143 -12.84 11.42 15.32
CA GLU A 143 -12.65 12.24 14.13
C GLU A 143 -13.77 13.28 14.06
N THR A 144 -13.52 14.43 14.62
CA THR A 144 -14.44 15.58 14.59
C THR A 144 -13.85 16.72 13.76
N ALA A 145 -14.70 17.64 13.32
CA ALA A 145 -14.26 18.83 12.63
C ALA A 145 -13.19 19.61 13.41
N ILE A 146 -13.35 19.70 14.74
CA ILE A 146 -12.39 20.39 15.62
C ILE A 146 -11.06 19.66 15.65
N THR A 147 -11.07 18.32 15.83
CA THR A 147 -9.83 17.53 15.90
C THR A 147 -9.07 17.54 14.59
N VAL A 148 -9.73 17.38 13.44
CA VAL A 148 -9.05 17.37 12.13
C VAL A 148 -8.50 18.74 11.77
N SER A 149 -9.23 19.84 12.09
CA SER A 149 -8.80 21.21 11.87
C SER A 149 -7.57 21.56 12.72
N ALA A 150 -7.62 21.23 14.01
CA ALA A 150 -6.48 21.46 14.91
C ALA A 150 -5.25 20.62 14.50
N THR A 151 -5.45 19.37 14.07
CA THR A 151 -4.35 18.55 13.58
C THR A 151 -3.75 19.13 12.28
N LEU A 152 -4.58 19.62 11.35
CA LEU A 152 -4.09 20.26 10.13
C LEU A 152 -3.23 21.50 10.42
N ARG A 153 -3.66 22.37 11.34
CA ARG A 153 -2.86 23.54 11.76
C ARG A 153 -1.49 23.14 12.29
N ARG A 154 -1.46 22.18 13.23
CA ARG A 154 -0.18 21.68 13.80
C ARG A 154 0.68 20.99 12.76
N ALA A 155 0.07 20.22 11.87
CA ALA A 155 0.77 19.60 10.76
C ALA A 155 1.42 20.64 9.84
N ALA A 156 0.69 21.67 9.43
CA ALA A 156 1.22 22.74 8.59
C ALA A 156 2.41 23.48 9.24
N GLN A 157 2.32 23.78 10.54
CA GLN A 157 3.43 24.34 11.29
C GLN A 157 4.63 23.39 11.34
N TRP A 158 4.37 22.10 11.58
CA TRP A 158 5.41 21.08 11.61
C TRP A 158 6.10 20.91 10.24
N PHE A 159 5.34 20.87 9.12
CA PHE A 159 5.92 20.79 7.77
C PHE A 159 6.81 22.01 7.48
N ARG A 160 6.36 23.21 7.84
CA ARG A 160 7.16 24.42 7.71
C ARG A 160 8.46 24.32 8.52
N ALA A 161 8.41 23.81 9.74
CA ALA A 161 9.59 23.58 10.59
C ALA A 161 10.56 22.53 10.01
N GLN A 162 10.06 21.60 9.16
CA GLN A 162 10.93 20.69 8.42
C GLN A 162 11.56 21.33 7.17
N GLY A 163 11.18 22.54 6.80
CA GLY A 163 11.70 23.25 5.63
C GLY A 163 10.80 23.12 4.39
N CYS A 164 9.57 22.61 4.52
CA CYS A 164 8.59 22.62 3.45
C CYS A 164 8.08 24.05 3.18
N GLY A 165 7.66 24.30 1.93
CA GLY A 165 7.03 25.56 1.52
C GLY A 165 5.63 25.77 2.10
N PRO A 166 4.97 26.86 1.71
CA PRO A 166 3.61 27.16 2.13
C PRO A 166 2.61 26.14 1.57
N VAL A 167 1.55 25.86 2.35
CA VAL A 167 0.47 24.98 1.90
C VAL A 167 -0.39 25.70 0.89
N GLN A 168 -0.48 25.18 -0.36
CA GLN A 168 -1.31 25.75 -1.40
C GLN A 168 -2.65 25.03 -1.53
N ALA A 169 -2.68 23.74 -1.19
CA ALA A 169 -3.89 22.92 -1.23
C ALA A 169 -3.88 21.81 -0.19
N VAL A 170 -5.07 21.44 0.27
CA VAL A 170 -5.31 20.29 1.12
C VAL A 170 -6.34 19.39 0.45
N MET A 171 -5.99 18.11 0.29
CA MET A 171 -6.86 17.08 -0.28
C MET A 171 -7.43 16.20 0.82
N SER A 172 -8.74 15.99 0.80
CA SER A 172 -9.45 15.06 1.70
C SER A 172 -10.51 14.26 0.96
N ASP A 173 -11.04 13.25 1.60
CA ASP A 173 -12.28 12.61 1.19
C ASP A 173 -13.49 13.52 1.44
N ASN A 174 -14.71 12.99 1.15
CA ASN A 174 -15.97 13.72 1.31
C ASN A 174 -16.62 13.57 2.69
N ALA A 175 -15.87 13.13 3.71
CA ALA A 175 -16.42 13.04 5.07
C ALA A 175 -16.92 14.41 5.57
N LYS A 176 -17.99 14.40 6.35
CA LYS A 176 -18.65 15.65 6.80
C LYS A 176 -17.72 16.59 7.57
N CYS A 177 -16.77 16.04 8.32
CA CYS A 177 -15.77 16.81 9.08
C CYS A 177 -14.83 17.64 8.19
N TYR A 178 -14.62 17.25 6.93
CA TYR A 178 -13.86 18.00 5.92
C TYR A 178 -14.77 18.81 5.00
N ALA A 179 -15.73 18.14 4.34
CA ALA A 179 -16.49 18.73 3.25
C ALA A 179 -17.53 19.79 3.69
N ARG A 180 -18.10 19.65 4.91
CA ARG A 180 -19.20 20.48 5.40
C ARG A 180 -18.86 21.30 6.65
N SER A 181 -17.62 21.26 7.12
CA SER A 181 -17.21 21.90 8.35
C SER A 181 -16.80 23.36 8.14
N HIS A 182 -17.36 24.28 8.91
CA HIS A 182 -16.89 25.66 8.98
C HIS A 182 -15.50 25.71 9.57
N ALA A 183 -15.24 25.03 10.70
CA ALA A 183 -13.91 25.01 11.34
C ALA A 183 -12.80 24.53 10.41
N PHE A 184 -13.10 23.56 9.52
CA PHE A 184 -12.11 23.09 8.54
C PHE A 184 -11.88 24.15 7.44
N ARG A 185 -12.93 24.79 6.94
CA ARG A 185 -12.83 25.89 5.95
C ARG A 185 -12.06 27.07 6.51
N ASP A 186 -12.34 27.46 7.77
CA ASP A 186 -11.62 28.55 8.44
C ASP A 186 -10.13 28.24 8.55
N THR A 187 -9.80 26.98 8.90
CA THR A 187 -8.41 26.51 8.93
C THR A 187 -7.74 26.59 7.57
N LEU A 188 -8.43 26.24 6.49
CA LEU A 188 -7.90 26.37 5.14
C LEU A 188 -7.67 27.84 4.77
N ALA A 189 -8.61 28.73 5.13
CA ALA A 189 -8.47 30.16 4.90
C ALA A 189 -7.27 30.76 5.68
N GLU A 190 -7.07 30.36 6.96
CA GLU A 190 -5.90 30.74 7.75
C GLU A 190 -4.57 30.31 7.11
N LEU A 191 -4.57 29.13 6.46
CA LEU A 191 -3.39 28.60 5.75
C LEU A 191 -3.22 29.20 4.35
N GLY A 192 -4.19 29.92 3.81
CA GLY A 192 -4.24 30.38 2.42
C GLY A 192 -4.36 29.21 1.43
N ALA A 193 -4.90 28.07 1.86
CA ALA A 193 -4.94 26.83 1.10
C ALA A 193 -6.30 26.56 0.50
N ARG A 194 -6.34 26.08 -0.75
CA ARG A 194 -7.59 25.62 -1.38
C ARG A 194 -7.93 24.19 -0.92
N HIS A 195 -9.21 23.88 -0.82
CA HIS A 195 -9.68 22.52 -0.57
C HIS A 195 -9.83 21.74 -1.88
N ILE A 196 -9.29 20.53 -1.92
CA ILE A 196 -9.49 19.58 -3.02
C ILE A 196 -10.25 18.38 -2.45
N LEU A 197 -11.54 18.29 -2.78
CA LEU A 197 -12.35 17.12 -2.45
C LEU A 197 -12.12 16.03 -3.51
N ILE A 198 -11.90 14.83 -3.06
CA ILE A 198 -11.75 13.67 -3.94
C ILE A 198 -13.10 13.38 -4.62
N PRO A 199 -13.15 13.29 -5.96
CA PRO A 199 -14.40 12.95 -6.64
C PRO A 199 -14.91 11.58 -6.19
N PRO A 200 -16.24 11.40 -6.07
CA PRO A 200 -16.83 10.11 -5.73
C PRO A 200 -16.31 8.99 -6.66
N TYR A 201 -16.15 7.80 -6.12
CA TYR A 201 -15.69 6.60 -6.86
C TYR A 201 -14.29 6.70 -7.49
N THR A 202 -13.45 7.63 -7.04
CA THR A 202 -12.06 7.78 -7.52
C THR A 202 -11.03 7.57 -6.41
N PRO A 203 -10.94 6.38 -5.79
CA PRO A 203 -10.05 6.13 -4.64
C PRO A 203 -8.56 6.34 -4.97
N ARG A 204 -8.20 6.35 -6.24
CA ARG A 204 -6.81 6.54 -6.69
C ARG A 204 -6.21 7.89 -6.29
N TRP A 205 -7.04 8.90 -6.06
CA TRP A 205 -6.58 10.23 -5.65
C TRP A 205 -6.00 10.21 -4.23
N ASN A 206 -6.52 9.32 -3.36
CA ASN A 206 -6.06 9.17 -1.98
C ASN A 206 -4.93 8.14 -1.80
N GLY A 207 -4.45 7.53 -2.89
CA GLY A 207 -3.53 6.40 -2.84
C GLY A 207 -2.20 6.66 -2.10
N LYS A 208 -1.80 7.92 -1.89
CA LYS A 208 -0.58 8.27 -1.14
C LYS A 208 -0.79 8.10 0.36
N ILE A 209 -1.89 8.64 0.88
CA ILE A 209 -2.22 8.49 2.30
C ILE A 209 -2.69 7.06 2.61
N GLU A 210 -3.41 6.39 1.71
CA GLU A 210 -3.76 4.97 1.86
C GLU A 210 -2.51 4.08 1.95
N ARG A 211 -1.50 4.35 1.12
CA ARG A 211 -0.21 3.65 1.21
C ARG A 211 0.51 3.94 2.52
N PHE A 212 0.40 5.15 3.01
CA PHE A 212 0.94 5.53 4.31
C PHE A 212 0.21 4.79 5.44
N TRP A 213 -1.13 4.70 5.39
CA TRP A 213 -1.91 3.92 6.35
C TRP A 213 -1.51 2.46 6.37
N HIS A 214 -1.33 1.85 5.21
CA HIS A 214 -0.82 0.47 5.15
C HIS A 214 0.55 0.31 5.81
N THR A 215 1.45 1.27 5.62
CA THR A 215 2.76 1.27 6.28
C THR A 215 2.63 1.42 7.79
N LEU A 216 1.79 2.35 8.24
CA LEU A 216 1.53 2.61 9.66
C LEU A 216 0.88 1.40 10.33
N ASP A 217 -0.04 0.74 9.66
CA ASP A 217 -0.70 -0.46 10.13
C ASP A 217 0.30 -1.61 10.33
N THR A 218 1.10 -1.90 9.32
CA THR A 218 2.01 -3.05 9.32
C THR A 218 3.29 -2.82 10.13
N GLU A 219 3.87 -1.63 10.07
CA GLU A 219 5.19 -1.36 10.64
C GLU A 219 5.13 -0.70 12.04
N TRP A 220 3.95 -0.22 12.47
CA TRP A 220 3.74 0.31 13.80
C TRP A 220 2.61 -0.37 14.55
N ALA A 221 1.36 -0.27 14.07
CA ALA A 221 0.17 -0.70 14.83
C ALA A 221 0.19 -2.21 15.12
N HIS A 222 0.59 -3.02 14.15
CA HIS A 222 0.66 -4.49 14.23
C HIS A 222 2.09 -5.05 14.11
N SER A 223 3.12 -4.23 14.25
CA SER A 223 4.53 -4.67 14.15
C SER A 223 4.95 -5.62 15.26
N ARG A 224 4.25 -5.62 16.37
CA ARG A 224 4.49 -6.47 17.56
C ARG A 224 3.22 -6.59 18.40
N VAL A 225 3.24 -7.50 19.37
CA VAL A 225 2.22 -7.59 20.40
C VAL A 225 2.38 -6.42 21.38
N TRP A 226 1.40 -5.53 21.41
CA TRP A 226 1.37 -4.42 22.34
C TRP A 226 0.68 -4.82 23.64
N PRO A 227 1.24 -4.52 24.80
CA PRO A 227 0.56 -4.83 26.09
C PRO A 227 -0.77 -4.09 26.24
N THR A 228 -0.84 -2.83 25.78
CA THR A 228 -2.05 -2.00 25.80
C THR A 228 -2.07 -1.06 24.60
N SER A 229 -3.26 -0.61 24.17
CA SER A 229 -3.39 0.42 23.14
C SER A 229 -2.70 1.72 23.53
N THR A 230 -2.71 2.09 24.80
CA THR A 230 -2.00 3.28 25.29
C THR A 230 -0.50 3.21 25.03
N ARG A 231 0.14 2.04 25.23
CA ARG A 231 1.57 1.87 24.91
C ARG A 231 1.82 1.91 23.41
N ARG A 232 0.94 1.32 22.61
CA ARG A 232 0.99 1.44 21.14
C ARG A 232 0.94 2.90 20.72
N ASP A 233 -0.05 3.66 21.23
CA ASP A 233 -0.32 5.03 20.83
C ASP A 233 0.85 5.96 21.23
N ARG A 234 1.43 5.77 22.42
CA ARG A 234 2.65 6.50 22.84
C ARG A 234 3.85 6.23 21.92
N ALA A 235 3.97 5.06 21.34
CA ALA A 235 5.05 4.73 20.43
C ALA A 235 4.92 5.38 19.04
N LEU A 236 3.74 5.96 18.70
CA LEU A 236 3.52 6.62 17.41
C LEU A 236 4.55 7.71 17.13
N ALA A 237 4.83 8.57 18.09
CA ALA A 237 5.80 9.66 17.92
C ALA A 237 7.20 9.16 17.56
N SER A 238 7.64 8.06 18.17
CA SER A 238 8.93 7.42 17.82
C SER A 238 8.92 6.81 16.43
N PHE A 239 7.83 6.13 16.07
CA PHE A 239 7.65 5.58 14.74
C PHE A 239 7.64 6.68 13.68
N MET A 240 6.95 7.80 13.89
CA MET A 240 6.91 8.92 12.95
C MET A 240 8.29 9.55 12.74
N ARG A 241 9.12 9.65 13.80
CA ARG A 241 10.53 10.06 13.63
C ARG A 241 11.32 9.09 12.77
N TYR A 242 11.16 7.78 12.99
CA TYR A 242 11.78 6.74 12.16
C TYR A 242 11.28 6.83 10.71
N TYR A 243 9.96 6.88 10.48
CA TYR A 243 9.35 6.97 9.16
C TYR A 243 9.90 8.15 8.36
N ASN A 244 9.91 9.33 8.94
CA ASN A 244 10.31 10.55 8.26
C ASN A 244 11.82 10.68 8.02
N ARG A 245 12.64 10.17 8.95
CA ARG A 245 14.08 10.46 8.96
C ARG A 245 14.99 9.27 8.67
N ARG A 246 14.49 8.03 8.74
CA ARG A 246 15.33 6.82 8.61
C ARG A 246 14.75 5.78 7.66
N ARG A 247 13.43 5.67 7.56
CA ARG A 247 12.79 4.63 6.76
C ARG A 247 13.07 4.85 5.27
N PRO A 248 13.62 3.84 4.53
CA PRO A 248 13.78 3.93 3.09
C PRO A 248 12.43 4.08 2.40
N HIS A 249 12.32 5.02 1.45
CA HIS A 249 11.09 5.26 0.71
C HIS A 249 11.32 5.23 -0.80
N SER A 250 10.48 4.48 -1.54
CA SER A 250 10.63 4.31 -2.99
C SER A 250 10.56 5.63 -3.78
N ALA A 251 9.69 6.58 -3.37
CA ALA A 251 9.61 7.91 -3.99
C ALA A 251 10.88 8.74 -3.78
N ALA A 252 11.70 8.43 -2.77
CA ALA A 252 12.98 9.09 -2.48
C ALA A 252 14.19 8.23 -2.90
N ARG A 253 14.00 7.28 -3.83
CA ARG A 253 15.05 6.37 -4.32
C ARG A 253 15.76 5.62 -3.19
N GLY A 254 15.00 5.13 -2.20
CA GLY A 254 15.53 4.41 -1.04
C GLY A 254 16.05 5.31 0.09
N ARG A 255 16.04 6.64 -0.06
CA ARG A 255 16.34 7.58 1.03
C ARG A 255 15.08 7.85 1.87
N PRO A 256 15.19 8.36 3.10
CA PRO A 256 14.03 8.72 3.90
C PRO A 256 13.30 9.94 3.33
N PRO A 257 12.00 10.11 3.64
CA PRO A 257 11.16 11.21 3.14
C PRO A 257 11.77 12.60 3.34
N ILE A 258 12.41 12.86 4.48
CA ILE A 258 13.07 14.14 4.78
C ILE A 258 14.13 14.56 3.76
N SER A 259 14.78 13.60 3.10
CA SER A 259 15.80 13.88 2.10
C SER A 259 15.26 14.63 0.87
N ARG A 260 13.94 14.61 0.65
CA ARG A 260 13.31 15.33 -0.47
C ARG A 260 13.02 16.81 -0.17
N VAL A 261 13.10 17.23 1.07
CA VAL A 261 12.98 18.65 1.46
C VAL A 261 14.26 19.41 1.12
N GLN A 262 15.41 18.77 1.28
CA GLN A 262 16.72 19.42 1.17
C GLN A 262 17.13 19.80 -0.27
N HIS A 263 16.44 19.27 -1.30
CA HIS A 263 16.74 19.61 -2.69
C HIS A 263 16.31 21.02 -3.12
N VAL A 264 15.51 21.70 -2.30
CA VAL A 264 15.06 23.08 -2.62
C VAL A 264 16.08 24.13 -2.16
N ARG A 265 16.99 23.79 -1.24
CA ARG A 265 18.01 24.74 -0.70
C ARG A 265 19.35 24.74 -1.43
N GLY A 266 19.53 23.92 -2.45
CA GLY A 266 20.84 23.71 -3.09
C GLY A 266 20.97 24.21 -4.53
N GLN A 267 20.09 25.07 -5.01
CA GLN A 267 20.18 25.64 -6.36
C GLN A 267 20.58 27.14 -6.39
N ASP A 268 20.92 27.72 -5.26
CA ASP A 268 21.52 29.05 -5.21
C ASP A 268 22.98 28.94 -4.76
N ASN A 269 23.86 28.53 -5.69
CA ASN A 269 25.30 28.86 -5.75
C ASN A 269 25.82 28.55 -7.15
#